data_5038f49cd816cb0db8ba76e6e5079a67
#
_entry.id   5038f49cd816cb0db8ba76e6e5079a67
#
_cell.length_a   1.000
_cell.length_b   1.000
_cell.length_c   1.000
_cell.angle_alpha   90.00
_cell.angle_beta   90.00
_cell.angle_gamma   90.00
#
_symmetry.space_group_name_H-M   'P 1'
#
loop_
_entity.id
_entity.type
_entity.pdbx_description
1 polymer ?
#
loop_
_entity_poly.entity_id
_entity_poly.type
_entity_poly.pdbx_seq_one_letter_code
_entity_poly.pdbx_strand_id
1 'polypeptide(L)'
;MTLKACNLCPRRCNTDRSRAVGWCRMDDRIHVSSIVLHRGEEPPLSGTKGIVNLFFPSCNMQCIYCQNWEISRRGTQGIVMSLDEVCDAIADLLPLSENNLGFVSPTHFLLQMVSIVKELRSRGLSPTIVYNTNGYELPETIRSLEGIVDVWLPDFKYSDDALAESLSLAPDYSQYALRSVKEMMRQVGTTLHTDDRGIARRGIIIRHLVLPGFVDNSIGVLRLISENLSPNLHISLMSQYYPPDNPAFIYLKSKFSHDESQEGYPLLRVRNRTSDIEHGDSLYHTVTRKEYKAVIGSFYSLGFTQGWLQDPISHKNYRPDFSKDNPFGR
;
A
#
# COMPACT_ATOMS: atom_id res chain seq x y z
N MET A 1 -2.51 -3.99 -22.13
CA MET A 1 -3.35 -3.09 -21.32
C MET A 1 -3.39 -1.71 -21.93
N THR A 2 -4.46 -0.94 -21.71
CA THR A 2 -4.62 0.39 -22.31
C THR A 2 -5.36 1.33 -21.36
N LEU A 3 -5.10 2.63 -21.47
CA LEU A 3 -5.85 3.68 -20.78
C LEU A 3 -7.08 4.15 -21.55
N LYS A 4 -7.27 3.71 -22.80
CA LYS A 4 -8.47 4.02 -23.62
C LYS A 4 -9.73 3.29 -23.13
N ALA A 5 -9.56 2.20 -22.36
CA ALA A 5 -10.63 1.47 -21.68
C ALA A 5 -10.02 0.89 -20.40
N CYS A 6 -9.84 1.74 -19.39
CA CYS A 6 -9.03 1.44 -18.21
C CYS A 6 -9.58 0.27 -17.40
N ASN A 7 -8.82 -0.83 -17.39
CA ASN A 7 -9.08 -2.06 -16.63
C ASN A 7 -7.85 -2.50 -15.82
N LEU A 8 -7.08 -1.53 -15.28
CA LEU A 8 -5.82 -1.81 -14.58
C LEU A 8 -6.01 -2.37 -13.16
N CYS A 9 -7.17 -2.15 -12.56
CA CYS A 9 -7.44 -2.57 -11.18
C CYS A 9 -8.87 -3.13 -11.05
N PRO A 10 -9.24 -3.73 -9.90
CA PRO A 10 -10.59 -4.29 -9.69
C PRO A 10 -11.76 -3.33 -9.90
N ARG A 11 -11.51 -2.00 -9.95
CA ARG A 11 -12.55 -1.01 -10.28
C ARG A 11 -13.10 -1.15 -11.69
N ARG A 12 -12.31 -1.64 -12.64
CA ARG A 12 -12.70 -1.90 -14.03
C ARG A 12 -13.60 -0.79 -14.60
N CYS A 13 -13.19 0.49 -14.40
CA CYS A 13 -14.02 1.66 -14.75
C CYS A 13 -14.22 1.86 -16.25
N ASN A 14 -13.50 1.15 -17.10
CA ASN A 14 -13.61 1.14 -18.56
C ASN A 14 -13.60 2.56 -19.19
N THR A 15 -12.92 3.50 -18.54
CA THR A 15 -12.85 4.91 -18.95
C THR A 15 -11.66 5.10 -19.91
N ASP A 16 -11.88 5.90 -20.96
CA ASP A 16 -10.78 6.46 -21.76
C ASP A 16 -10.13 7.61 -21.00
N ARG A 17 -8.99 7.31 -20.35
CA ARG A 17 -8.29 8.25 -19.48
C ARG A 17 -7.60 9.39 -20.23
N SER A 18 -7.51 9.33 -21.55
CA SER A 18 -7.05 10.47 -22.37
C SER A 18 -8.12 11.55 -22.53
N ARG A 19 -9.40 11.25 -22.21
CA ARG A 19 -10.55 12.14 -22.39
C ARG A 19 -11.32 12.41 -21.10
N ALA A 20 -11.21 11.51 -20.12
CA ALA A 20 -11.92 11.58 -18.86
C ALA A 20 -11.08 10.96 -17.75
N VAL A 21 -11.48 11.13 -16.50
CA VAL A 21 -10.80 10.53 -15.36
C VAL A 21 -11.46 9.21 -14.96
N GLY A 22 -10.66 8.23 -14.52
CA GLY A 22 -11.14 6.96 -13.99
C GLY A 22 -11.78 7.10 -12.60
N TRP A 23 -12.14 5.97 -11.99
CA TRP A 23 -12.63 5.95 -10.59
C TRP A 23 -11.65 6.63 -9.63
N CYS A 24 -10.35 6.46 -9.83
CA CYS A 24 -9.28 7.10 -9.08
C CYS A 24 -9.17 8.61 -9.32
N ARG A 25 -9.98 9.21 -10.21
CA ARG A 25 -9.94 10.62 -10.62
C ARG A 25 -8.64 11.07 -11.28
N MET A 26 -7.89 10.12 -11.87
CA MET A 26 -6.66 10.40 -12.61
C MET A 26 -6.87 10.21 -14.12
N ASP A 27 -6.24 11.08 -14.92
CA ASP A 27 -6.11 10.98 -16.37
C ASP A 27 -4.88 10.12 -16.77
N ASP A 28 -4.42 10.21 -18.01
CA ASP A 28 -3.32 9.40 -18.55
C ASP A 28 -1.91 10.04 -18.39
N ARG A 29 -1.82 11.26 -17.87
CA ARG A 29 -0.54 11.93 -17.60
C ARG A 29 0.20 11.34 -16.41
N ILE A 30 1.48 11.66 -16.26
CA ILE A 30 2.25 11.29 -15.07
C ILE A 30 1.99 12.35 -14.00
N HIS A 31 1.27 11.99 -12.96
CA HIS A 31 1.08 12.82 -11.78
C HIS A 31 1.96 12.27 -10.65
N VAL A 32 2.70 13.13 -9.99
CA VAL A 32 3.61 12.77 -8.91
C VAL A 32 3.25 13.56 -7.66
N SER A 33 3.13 12.90 -6.53
CA SER A 33 2.98 13.56 -5.22
C SER A 33 4.33 13.90 -4.62
N SER A 34 5.27 12.95 -4.64
CA SER A 34 6.65 13.19 -4.22
C SER A 34 7.60 12.12 -4.73
N ILE A 35 8.89 12.48 -4.86
CA ILE A 35 10.00 11.56 -5.11
C ILE A 35 11.02 11.84 -4.03
N VAL A 36 11.27 10.88 -3.14
CA VAL A 36 12.05 11.12 -1.92
C VAL A 36 12.93 9.93 -1.54
N LEU A 37 14.05 10.22 -0.89
CA LEU A 37 14.86 9.19 -0.22
C LEU A 37 14.20 8.82 1.11
N HIS A 38 13.70 7.59 1.22
CA HIS A 38 13.01 7.06 2.38
C HIS A 38 13.86 6.01 3.12
N ARG A 39 13.97 6.15 4.45
CA ARG A 39 14.78 5.24 5.30
C ARG A 39 13.92 4.39 6.26
N GLY A 40 12.61 4.37 6.06
CA GLY A 40 11.66 3.72 6.97
C GLY A 40 10.96 2.49 6.37
N GLU A 41 11.33 2.01 5.17
CA GLU A 41 10.83 0.73 4.66
C GLU A 41 11.48 -0.45 5.40
N GLU A 42 11.06 -1.66 5.11
CA GLU A 42 11.63 -2.87 5.68
C GLU A 42 13.17 -2.89 5.55
N PRO A 43 13.88 -3.42 6.57
CA PRO A 43 15.34 -3.36 6.59
C PRO A 43 16.05 -3.81 5.31
N PRO A 44 15.61 -4.88 4.60
CA PRO A 44 16.25 -5.28 3.35
C PRO A 44 15.98 -4.32 2.18
N LEU A 45 15.00 -3.42 2.28
CA LEU A 45 14.68 -2.44 1.23
C LEU A 45 15.42 -1.13 1.44
N SER A 46 15.44 -0.65 2.68
CA SER A 46 16.05 0.63 3.06
C SER A 46 17.54 0.52 3.35
N GLY A 47 18.01 -0.61 3.89
CA GLY A 47 19.38 -0.72 4.39
C GLY A 47 19.75 0.46 5.29
N THR A 48 20.96 0.98 5.12
CA THR A 48 21.45 2.16 5.84
C THR A 48 21.26 3.47 5.05
N LYS A 49 21.22 3.37 3.71
CA LYS A 49 21.12 4.56 2.84
C LYS A 49 19.70 4.96 2.52
N GLY A 50 18.75 4.01 2.53
CA GLY A 50 17.36 4.23 2.15
C GLY A 50 17.05 3.75 0.73
N ILE A 51 15.78 3.87 0.38
CA ILE A 51 15.19 3.58 -0.93
C ILE A 51 14.66 4.88 -1.54
N VAL A 52 14.77 5.06 -2.84
CA VAL A 52 14.05 6.14 -3.54
C VAL A 52 12.60 5.71 -3.70
N ASN A 53 11.66 6.44 -3.10
CA ASN A 53 10.23 6.19 -3.25
C ASN A 53 9.56 7.26 -4.10
N LEU A 54 8.84 6.82 -5.14
CA LEU A 54 7.94 7.64 -5.92
C LEU A 54 6.50 7.41 -5.44
N PHE A 55 5.85 8.46 -4.94
CA PHE A 55 4.47 8.47 -4.50
C PHE A 55 3.57 9.06 -5.58
N PHE A 56 2.59 8.27 -6.01
CA PHE A 56 1.54 8.76 -6.89
C PHE A 56 0.36 9.34 -6.09
N PRO A 57 -0.32 10.38 -6.62
CA PRO A 57 -1.51 10.92 -5.99
C PRO A 57 -2.71 10.00 -6.19
N SER A 58 -3.70 10.13 -5.30
CA SER A 58 -4.91 9.31 -5.31
C SER A 58 -4.65 7.82 -5.03
N CYS A 59 -5.67 6.99 -5.08
CA CYS A 59 -5.57 5.55 -4.86
C CYS A 59 -6.79 4.84 -5.46
N ASN A 60 -6.65 3.56 -5.82
CA ASN A 60 -7.75 2.69 -6.21
C ASN A 60 -8.54 2.13 -5.01
N MET A 61 -8.05 2.34 -3.78
CA MET A 61 -8.76 2.16 -2.51
C MET A 61 -9.00 3.51 -1.84
N GLN A 62 -9.88 3.55 -0.82
CA GLN A 62 -10.15 4.77 -0.04
C GLN A 62 -10.23 4.40 1.45
N CYS A 63 -9.12 3.89 1.97
CA CYS A 63 -9.03 3.50 3.38
C CYS A 63 -9.27 4.73 4.29
N ILE A 64 -10.27 4.67 5.15
CA ILE A 64 -10.58 5.76 6.10
C ILE A 64 -9.42 6.03 7.06
N TYR A 65 -8.60 4.99 7.33
CA TYR A 65 -7.45 5.03 8.22
C TYR A 65 -6.11 5.22 7.46
N CYS A 66 -6.13 5.71 6.22
CA CYS A 66 -4.93 5.84 5.42
C CYS A 66 -3.93 6.82 6.05
N GLN A 67 -2.71 6.37 6.32
CA GLN A 67 -1.64 7.20 6.87
C GLN A 67 -1.09 8.21 5.84
N ASN A 68 -1.26 7.90 4.54
CA ASN A 68 -0.88 8.78 3.43
C ASN A 68 -2.11 9.51 2.86
N TRP A 69 -3.13 9.78 3.67
CA TRP A 69 -4.42 10.29 3.21
C TRP A 69 -4.32 11.62 2.45
N GLU A 70 -3.36 12.46 2.81
CA GLU A 70 -3.13 13.77 2.19
C GLU A 70 -2.92 13.66 0.68
N ILE A 71 -2.20 12.62 0.25
CA ILE A 71 -1.91 12.37 -1.17
C ILE A 71 -2.80 11.30 -1.79
N SER A 72 -3.33 10.35 -0.99
CA SER A 72 -4.05 9.18 -1.50
C SER A 72 -5.56 9.36 -1.58
N ARG A 73 -6.13 10.46 -1.08
CA ARG A 73 -7.56 10.78 -1.25
C ARG A 73 -7.93 10.82 -2.72
N ARG A 74 -9.11 10.26 -3.01
CA ARG A 74 -9.64 10.23 -4.37
C ARG A 74 -9.79 11.64 -4.93
N GLY A 75 -9.06 11.91 -6.02
CA GLY A 75 -9.05 13.22 -6.69
C GLY A 75 -8.00 14.20 -6.17
N THR A 76 -7.15 13.80 -5.19
CA THR A 76 -5.95 14.58 -4.87
C THR A 76 -5.08 14.67 -6.13
N GLN A 77 -4.69 15.88 -6.49
CA GLN A 77 -3.84 16.14 -7.64
C GLN A 77 -2.37 16.19 -7.19
N GLY A 78 -1.50 15.53 -7.96
CA GLY A 78 -0.06 15.74 -7.86
C GLY A 78 0.42 16.77 -8.87
N ILE A 79 1.71 16.96 -8.93
CA ILE A 79 2.37 17.74 -9.97
C ILE A 79 2.41 16.90 -11.25
N VAL A 80 1.97 17.46 -12.37
CA VAL A 80 2.12 16.82 -13.67
C VAL A 80 3.56 17.00 -14.12
N MET A 81 4.25 15.89 -14.37
CA MET A 81 5.63 15.87 -14.81
C MET A 81 5.74 15.11 -16.14
N SER A 82 6.69 15.51 -16.95
CA SER A 82 7.12 14.73 -18.13
C SER A 82 7.88 13.48 -17.69
N LEU A 83 8.05 12.54 -18.60
CA LEU A 83 8.82 11.32 -18.35
C LEU A 83 10.29 11.66 -18.00
N ASP A 84 10.87 12.63 -18.71
CA ASP A 84 12.25 13.06 -18.48
C ASP A 84 12.43 13.69 -17.10
N GLU A 85 11.55 14.62 -16.70
CA GLU A 85 11.61 15.26 -15.37
C GLU A 85 11.53 14.25 -14.23
N VAL A 86 10.66 13.24 -14.35
CA VAL A 86 10.55 12.17 -13.35
C VAL A 86 11.82 11.32 -13.29
N CYS A 87 12.37 10.96 -14.46
CA CYS A 87 13.57 10.16 -14.53
C CYS A 87 14.82 10.92 -14.05
N ASP A 88 14.91 12.21 -14.31
CA ASP A 88 15.98 13.07 -13.81
C ASP A 88 15.94 13.15 -12.27
N ALA A 89 14.79 13.43 -11.70
CA ALA A 89 14.61 13.49 -10.25
C ALA A 89 14.94 12.15 -9.55
N ILE A 90 14.61 11.01 -10.19
CA ILE A 90 14.98 9.69 -9.67
C ILE A 90 16.49 9.48 -9.79
N ALA A 91 17.09 9.82 -10.93
CA ALA A 91 18.52 9.65 -11.19
C ALA A 91 19.39 10.41 -10.18
N ASP A 92 18.98 11.59 -9.76
CA ASP A 92 19.68 12.40 -8.77
C ASP A 92 19.70 11.74 -7.38
N LEU A 93 18.64 11.00 -7.01
CA LEU A 93 18.50 10.37 -5.69
C LEU A 93 19.07 8.94 -5.63
N LEU A 94 19.12 8.20 -6.75
CA LEU A 94 19.57 6.80 -6.76
C LEU A 94 20.97 6.60 -6.17
N PRO A 95 21.99 7.44 -6.46
CA PRO A 95 23.33 7.29 -5.88
C PRO A 95 23.37 7.43 -4.34
N LEU A 96 22.38 8.10 -3.77
CA LEU A 96 22.23 8.33 -2.32
C LEU A 96 21.52 7.17 -1.60
N SER A 97 20.95 6.22 -2.36
CA SER A 97 20.14 5.11 -1.88
C SER A 97 20.89 3.77 -1.91
N GLU A 98 20.21 2.68 -1.54
CA GLU A 98 20.67 1.30 -1.76
C GLU A 98 20.48 0.83 -3.22
N ASN A 99 20.30 1.76 -4.17
CA ASN A 99 19.93 1.50 -5.55
C ASN A 99 18.60 0.75 -5.69
N ASN A 100 17.67 1.00 -4.78
CA ASN A 100 16.30 0.50 -4.83
C ASN A 100 15.36 1.66 -5.19
N LEU A 101 14.41 1.40 -6.10
CA LEU A 101 13.36 2.34 -6.50
C LEU A 101 11.98 1.73 -6.17
N GLY A 102 11.30 2.33 -5.22
CA GLY A 102 9.96 1.96 -4.80
C GLY A 102 8.89 2.81 -5.50
N PHE A 103 7.87 2.15 -6.03
CA PHE A 103 6.66 2.79 -6.50
C PHE A 103 5.54 2.52 -5.49
N VAL A 104 5.01 3.57 -4.88
CA VAL A 104 4.03 3.44 -3.79
C VAL A 104 2.61 3.59 -4.32
N SER A 105 1.81 2.53 -4.14
CA SER A 105 0.43 2.40 -4.67
C SER A 105 0.32 2.71 -6.16
N PRO A 106 1.14 2.11 -7.05
CA PRO A 106 1.24 2.50 -8.44
C PRO A 106 0.16 1.93 -9.34
N THR A 107 -0.78 1.12 -8.85
CA THR A 107 -1.78 0.37 -9.61
C THR A 107 -2.47 1.20 -10.69
N HIS A 108 -2.89 2.40 -10.34
CA HIS A 108 -3.63 3.29 -11.23
C HIS A 108 -2.73 4.14 -12.15
N PHE A 109 -1.40 4.07 -11.96
CA PHE A 109 -0.34 4.64 -12.79
C PHE A 109 0.60 3.58 -13.38
N LEU A 110 0.13 2.34 -13.48
CA LEU A 110 0.95 1.20 -13.89
C LEU A 110 1.65 1.41 -15.23
N LEU A 111 0.96 1.95 -16.24
CA LEU A 111 1.58 2.17 -17.56
C LEU A 111 2.63 3.27 -17.52
N GLN A 112 2.40 4.33 -16.74
CA GLN A 112 3.36 5.39 -16.50
C GLN A 112 4.59 4.85 -15.75
N MET A 113 4.38 4.04 -14.70
CA MET A 113 5.45 3.36 -13.98
C MET A 113 6.32 2.51 -14.91
N VAL A 114 5.69 1.72 -15.80
CA VAL A 114 6.41 0.90 -16.77
C VAL A 114 7.24 1.77 -17.73
N SER A 115 6.71 2.92 -18.15
CA SER A 115 7.43 3.87 -19.00
C SER A 115 8.64 4.46 -18.27
N ILE A 116 8.50 4.83 -16.99
CA ILE A 116 9.60 5.32 -16.16
C ILE A 116 10.70 4.26 -16.03
N VAL A 117 10.36 3.01 -15.72
CA VAL A 117 11.35 1.93 -15.60
C VAL A 117 12.09 1.69 -16.92
N LYS A 118 11.38 1.70 -18.05
CA LYS A 118 11.99 1.54 -19.37
C LYS A 118 12.95 2.70 -19.70
N GLU A 119 12.54 3.92 -19.40
CA GLU A 119 13.35 5.11 -19.64
C GLU A 119 14.61 5.11 -18.76
N LEU A 120 14.50 4.80 -17.47
CA LEU A 120 15.68 4.66 -16.61
C LEU A 120 16.66 3.61 -17.15
N ARG A 121 16.16 2.45 -17.58
CA ARG A 121 16.97 1.38 -18.18
C ARG A 121 17.64 1.84 -19.48
N SER A 122 16.96 2.62 -20.33
CA SER A 122 17.54 3.20 -21.57
C SER A 122 18.67 4.18 -21.29
N ARG A 123 18.64 4.86 -20.13
CA ARG A 123 19.70 5.76 -19.63
C ARG A 123 20.84 5.01 -18.93
N GLY A 124 20.81 3.67 -18.91
CA GLY A 124 21.82 2.84 -18.23
C GLY A 124 21.64 2.73 -16.72
N LEU A 125 20.51 3.18 -16.18
CA LEU A 125 20.18 3.07 -14.76
C LEU A 125 19.37 1.79 -14.52
N SER A 126 19.82 0.94 -13.62
CA SER A 126 19.19 -0.35 -13.32
C SER A 126 18.98 -0.51 -11.80
N PRO A 127 18.09 0.30 -11.18
CA PRO A 127 17.72 0.08 -9.78
C PRO A 127 16.92 -1.20 -9.63
N THR A 128 16.94 -1.80 -8.43
CA THR A 128 15.97 -2.84 -8.03
C THR A 128 14.59 -2.20 -7.95
N ILE A 129 13.64 -2.70 -8.72
CA ILE A 129 12.27 -2.17 -8.77
C ILE A 129 11.43 -2.82 -7.69
N VAL A 130 10.94 -2.01 -6.75
CA VAL A 130 10.05 -2.41 -5.65
C VAL A 130 8.64 -1.92 -5.94
N TYR A 131 7.68 -2.85 -6.01
CA TYR A 131 6.26 -2.55 -6.23
C TYR A 131 5.52 -2.61 -4.89
N ASN A 132 5.35 -1.45 -4.24
CA ASN A 132 4.65 -1.31 -2.96
C ASN A 132 3.16 -1.07 -3.22
N THR A 133 2.33 -2.09 -3.02
CA THR A 133 0.92 -2.06 -3.37
C THR A 133 0.00 -2.32 -2.19
N ASN A 134 -1.20 -1.75 -2.24
CA ASN A 134 -2.25 -2.01 -1.27
C ASN A 134 -2.92 -3.40 -1.40
N GLY A 135 -2.51 -4.22 -2.36
CA GLY A 135 -3.01 -5.58 -2.59
C GLY A 135 -4.32 -5.66 -3.40
N TYR A 136 -5.02 -4.56 -3.64
CA TYR A 136 -6.25 -4.54 -4.43
C TYR A 136 -5.94 -4.48 -5.93
N GLU A 137 -5.48 -5.61 -6.45
CA GLU A 137 -4.89 -5.77 -7.79
C GLU A 137 -5.65 -6.81 -8.62
N LEU A 138 -5.45 -6.76 -9.93
CA LEU A 138 -5.87 -7.83 -10.84
C LEU A 138 -4.68 -8.75 -11.14
N PRO A 139 -4.83 -10.07 -11.07
CA PRO A 139 -3.75 -11.00 -11.41
C PRO A 139 -3.18 -10.80 -12.83
N GLU A 140 -4.04 -10.47 -13.79
CA GLU A 140 -3.62 -10.15 -15.17
C GLU A 140 -2.76 -8.88 -15.25
N THR A 141 -3.02 -7.91 -14.38
CA THR A 141 -2.23 -6.68 -14.25
C THR A 141 -0.86 -7.00 -13.67
N ILE A 142 -0.81 -7.78 -12.59
CA ILE A 142 0.44 -8.25 -11.98
C ILE A 142 1.27 -9.08 -12.98
N ARG A 143 0.62 -9.98 -13.75
CA ARG A 143 1.30 -10.76 -14.78
C ARG A 143 1.99 -9.91 -15.83
N SER A 144 1.42 -8.78 -16.21
CA SER A 144 2.02 -7.87 -17.20
C SER A 144 3.30 -7.18 -16.72
N LEU A 145 3.61 -7.26 -15.43
CA LEU A 145 4.81 -6.69 -14.81
C LEU A 145 5.95 -7.72 -14.66
N GLU A 146 5.79 -8.93 -15.17
CA GLU A 146 6.84 -9.96 -15.16
C GLU A 146 8.12 -9.45 -15.85
N GLY A 147 9.27 -9.56 -15.17
CA GLY A 147 10.55 -9.04 -15.65
C GLY A 147 10.74 -7.51 -15.52
N ILE A 148 9.74 -6.81 -14.97
CA ILE A 148 9.81 -5.37 -14.69
C ILE A 148 10.03 -5.14 -13.19
N VAL A 149 9.26 -5.83 -12.35
CA VAL A 149 9.32 -5.74 -10.89
C VAL A 149 10.25 -6.82 -10.36
N ASP A 150 11.16 -6.43 -9.47
CA ASP A 150 12.12 -7.32 -8.84
C ASP A 150 11.64 -7.75 -7.45
N VAL A 151 11.11 -6.82 -6.66
CA VAL A 151 10.61 -7.07 -5.30
C VAL A 151 9.16 -6.63 -5.19
N TRP A 152 8.31 -7.58 -4.83
CA TRP A 152 6.91 -7.33 -4.53
C TRP A 152 6.74 -7.00 -3.05
N LEU A 153 6.03 -5.90 -2.75
CA LEU A 153 5.75 -5.45 -1.39
C LEU A 153 4.23 -5.20 -1.22
N PRO A 154 3.40 -6.28 -1.31
CA PRO A 154 1.98 -6.14 -1.15
C PRO A 154 1.56 -6.03 0.31
N ASP A 155 0.64 -5.10 0.60
CA ASP A 155 -0.16 -5.18 1.80
C ASP A 155 -1.23 -6.27 1.64
N PHE A 156 -1.44 -7.10 2.65
CA PHE A 156 -2.61 -7.97 2.77
C PHE A 156 -3.45 -7.45 3.95
N LYS A 157 -4.45 -6.60 3.65
CA LYS A 157 -5.13 -5.78 4.68
C LYS A 157 -6.27 -6.50 5.37
N TYR A 158 -7.04 -7.28 4.63
CA TYR A 158 -8.30 -7.87 5.11
C TYR A 158 -8.45 -9.34 4.73
N SER A 159 -8.98 -10.11 5.67
CA SER A 159 -9.53 -11.44 5.45
C SER A 159 -11.06 -11.42 5.28
N ASP A 160 -11.70 -10.34 5.74
CA ASP A 160 -13.14 -10.11 5.68
C ASP A 160 -13.45 -9.04 4.61
N ASP A 161 -14.20 -9.44 3.58
CA ASP A 161 -14.56 -8.56 2.46
C ASP A 161 -15.60 -7.50 2.87
N ALA A 162 -16.47 -7.78 3.84
CA ALA A 162 -17.41 -6.78 4.36
C ALA A 162 -16.65 -5.65 5.11
N LEU A 163 -15.65 -6.04 5.90
CA LEU A 163 -14.76 -5.08 6.56
C LEU A 163 -13.94 -4.26 5.52
N ALA A 164 -13.45 -4.91 4.48
CA ALA A 164 -12.70 -4.24 3.39
C ALA A 164 -13.57 -3.23 2.64
N GLU A 165 -14.83 -3.57 2.36
CA GLU A 165 -15.78 -2.66 1.73
C GLU A 165 -16.09 -1.48 2.66
N SER A 166 -16.34 -1.74 3.92
CA SER A 166 -16.66 -0.72 4.94
C SER A 166 -15.52 0.26 5.17
N LEU A 167 -14.30 -0.24 5.41
CA LEU A 167 -13.16 0.61 5.81
C LEU A 167 -12.35 1.16 4.62
N SER A 168 -12.48 0.56 3.42
CA SER A 168 -11.59 0.90 2.29
C SER A 168 -12.31 1.01 0.94
N LEU A 169 -13.64 0.86 0.90
CA LEU A 169 -14.43 0.79 -0.33
C LEU A 169 -13.87 -0.26 -1.32
N ALA A 170 -13.41 -1.41 -0.83
CA ALA A 170 -12.74 -2.43 -1.62
C ALA A 170 -13.51 -3.76 -1.55
N PRO A 171 -14.62 -3.93 -2.30
CA PRO A 171 -15.36 -5.19 -2.32
C PRO A 171 -14.48 -6.33 -2.86
N ASP A 172 -14.72 -7.55 -2.34
CA ASP A 172 -14.00 -8.78 -2.73
C ASP A 172 -12.47 -8.69 -2.55
N TYR A 173 -12.01 -7.86 -1.61
CA TYR A 173 -10.58 -7.56 -1.39
C TYR A 173 -9.75 -8.83 -1.17
N SER A 174 -10.22 -9.72 -0.29
CA SER A 174 -9.47 -10.92 0.10
C SER A 174 -9.18 -11.81 -1.10
N GLN A 175 -10.14 -11.95 -2.02
CA GLN A 175 -10.01 -12.75 -3.22
C GLN A 175 -9.03 -12.12 -4.23
N TYR A 176 -9.11 -10.78 -4.43
CA TYR A 176 -8.18 -10.08 -5.30
C TYR A 176 -6.76 -10.12 -4.76
N ALA A 177 -6.59 -9.83 -3.47
CA ALA A 177 -5.28 -9.87 -2.81
C ALA A 177 -4.65 -11.27 -2.91
N LEU A 178 -5.42 -12.32 -2.58
CA LEU A 178 -4.92 -13.69 -2.64
C LEU A 178 -4.47 -14.10 -4.04
N ARG A 179 -5.29 -13.82 -5.07
CA ARG A 179 -4.96 -14.15 -6.46
C ARG A 179 -3.77 -13.38 -6.98
N SER A 180 -3.66 -12.10 -6.61
CA SER A 180 -2.56 -11.23 -7.04
C SER A 180 -1.26 -11.61 -6.38
N VAL A 181 -1.27 -11.93 -5.08
CA VAL A 181 -0.08 -12.43 -4.37
C VAL A 181 0.36 -13.79 -4.92
N LYS A 182 -0.56 -14.70 -5.27
CA LYS A 182 -0.22 -15.95 -5.96
C LYS A 182 0.52 -15.70 -7.27
N GLU A 183 0.09 -14.72 -8.05
CA GLU A 183 0.77 -14.36 -9.30
C GLU A 183 2.14 -13.71 -9.03
N MET A 184 2.28 -12.86 -8.00
CA MET A 184 3.56 -12.31 -7.57
C MET A 184 4.53 -13.43 -7.18
N MET A 185 4.07 -14.39 -6.36
CA MET A 185 4.86 -15.57 -5.96
C MET A 185 5.26 -16.43 -7.16
N ARG A 186 4.38 -16.61 -8.16
CA ARG A 186 4.73 -17.34 -9.38
C ARG A 186 5.94 -16.71 -10.08
N GLN A 187 6.05 -15.38 -10.06
CA GLN A 187 7.12 -14.63 -10.73
C GLN A 187 8.46 -14.69 -9.99
N VAL A 188 8.44 -14.60 -8.67
CA VAL A 188 9.67 -14.42 -7.87
C VAL A 188 9.94 -15.53 -6.85
N GLY A 189 9.02 -16.47 -6.67
CA GLY A 189 9.10 -17.51 -5.64
C GLY A 189 8.72 -17.00 -4.26
N THR A 190 9.03 -17.79 -3.22
CA THR A 190 8.77 -17.46 -1.81
C THR A 190 10.01 -16.95 -1.07
N THR A 191 11.19 -17.13 -1.67
CA THR A 191 12.47 -16.75 -1.06
C THR A 191 12.78 -15.29 -1.35
N LEU A 192 13.20 -14.55 -0.33
CA LEU A 192 13.76 -13.23 -0.50
C LEU A 192 15.27 -13.35 -0.78
N HIS A 193 15.69 -12.96 -1.97
CA HIS A 193 17.09 -12.95 -2.37
C HIS A 193 17.70 -11.59 -2.07
N THR A 194 18.79 -11.61 -1.31
CA THR A 194 19.52 -10.40 -0.93
C THR A 194 20.95 -10.42 -1.45
N ASP A 195 21.56 -9.26 -1.61
CA ASP A 195 23.00 -9.14 -1.82
C ASP A 195 23.79 -9.41 -0.53
N ASP A 196 25.14 -9.36 -0.61
CA ASP A 196 26.05 -9.60 0.55
C ASP A 196 25.86 -8.61 1.70
N ARG A 197 25.19 -7.49 1.46
CA ARG A 197 24.86 -6.48 2.48
C ARG A 197 23.47 -6.70 3.07
N GLY A 198 22.75 -7.74 2.65
CA GLY A 198 21.39 -8.03 3.09
C GLY A 198 20.32 -7.18 2.41
N ILE A 199 20.66 -6.48 1.32
CA ILE A 199 19.69 -5.66 0.57
C ILE A 199 18.94 -6.54 -0.43
N ALA A 200 17.61 -6.48 -0.39
CA ALA A 200 16.74 -7.26 -1.26
C ALA A 200 16.95 -6.90 -2.73
N ARG A 201 17.10 -7.94 -3.56
CA ARG A 201 17.28 -7.83 -5.02
C ARG A 201 16.17 -8.54 -5.79
N ARG A 202 15.51 -9.54 -5.19
CA ARG A 202 14.40 -10.26 -5.80
C ARG A 202 13.57 -10.95 -4.71
N GLY A 203 12.26 -10.95 -4.83
CA GLY A 203 11.38 -11.71 -3.93
C GLY A 203 10.08 -11.01 -3.58
N ILE A 204 9.47 -11.44 -2.48
CA ILE A 204 8.21 -10.91 -2.00
C ILE A 204 8.26 -10.75 -0.47
N ILE A 205 7.75 -9.62 0.01
CA ILE A 205 7.51 -9.33 1.42
C ILE A 205 6.06 -8.92 1.56
N ILE A 206 5.25 -9.69 2.29
CA ILE A 206 3.85 -9.33 2.54
C ILE A 206 3.80 -8.46 3.79
N ARG A 207 3.12 -7.32 3.70
CA ARG A 207 2.88 -6.44 4.85
C ARG A 207 1.46 -6.62 5.38
N HIS A 208 1.33 -6.61 6.69
CA HIS A 208 0.04 -6.55 7.35
C HIS A 208 0.05 -5.53 8.48
N LEU A 209 -0.80 -4.52 8.39
CA LEU A 209 -1.02 -3.54 9.45
C LEU A 209 -2.13 -4.05 10.37
N VAL A 210 -1.76 -4.30 11.63
CA VAL A 210 -2.74 -4.63 12.67
C VAL A 210 -3.56 -3.39 13.01
N LEU A 211 -4.88 -3.50 12.88
CA LEU A 211 -5.81 -2.45 13.27
C LEU A 211 -6.35 -2.72 14.68
N PRO A 212 -6.42 -1.69 15.55
CA PRO A 212 -6.96 -1.85 16.89
C PRO A 212 -8.46 -2.22 16.83
N GLY A 213 -8.88 -3.17 17.67
CA GLY A 213 -10.25 -3.72 17.68
C GLY A 213 -10.53 -4.77 16.60
N PHE A 214 -9.62 -4.99 15.64
CA PHE A 214 -9.84 -5.93 14.53
C PHE A 214 -8.80 -7.07 14.52
N VAL A 215 -8.51 -7.61 15.73
CA VAL A 215 -7.55 -8.71 15.92
C VAL A 215 -7.93 -9.95 15.10
N ASP A 216 -9.22 -10.27 15.03
CA ASP A 216 -9.72 -11.45 14.28
C ASP A 216 -9.47 -11.31 12.78
N ASN A 217 -9.58 -10.10 12.22
CA ASN A 217 -9.18 -9.84 10.84
C ASN A 217 -7.69 -10.12 10.62
N SER A 218 -6.83 -9.67 11.53
CA SER A 218 -5.38 -9.92 11.42
C SER A 218 -5.04 -11.40 11.51
N ILE A 219 -5.68 -12.13 12.42
CA ILE A 219 -5.53 -13.59 12.53
C ILE A 219 -6.05 -14.29 11.28
N GLY A 220 -7.19 -13.84 10.74
CA GLY A 220 -7.76 -14.34 9.49
C GLY A 220 -6.83 -14.12 8.29
N VAL A 221 -6.19 -12.95 8.20
CA VAL A 221 -5.18 -12.65 7.16
C VAL A 221 -4.00 -13.60 7.25
N LEU A 222 -3.41 -13.77 8.43
CA LEU A 222 -2.29 -14.69 8.62
C LEU A 222 -2.68 -16.13 8.26
N ARG A 223 -3.89 -16.56 8.62
CA ARG A 223 -4.42 -17.87 8.27
C ARG A 223 -4.56 -18.01 6.74
N LEU A 224 -5.18 -17.05 6.06
CA LEU A 224 -5.30 -17.07 4.59
C LEU A 224 -3.94 -17.20 3.91
N ILE A 225 -2.93 -16.46 4.39
CA ILE A 225 -1.57 -16.51 3.85
C ILE A 225 -0.95 -17.89 4.10
N SER A 226 -1.00 -18.40 5.33
CA SER A 226 -0.41 -19.71 5.67
C SER A 226 -1.04 -20.86 4.89
N GLU A 227 -2.38 -20.90 4.82
CA GLU A 227 -3.12 -22.03 4.19
C GLU A 227 -3.14 -21.97 2.66
N ASN A 228 -3.14 -20.78 2.05
CA ASN A 228 -3.35 -20.64 0.61
C ASN A 228 -2.11 -20.20 -0.17
N LEU A 229 -1.07 -19.70 0.51
CA LEU A 229 0.18 -19.24 -0.08
C LEU A 229 1.34 -20.06 0.49
N SER A 230 1.99 -19.59 1.55
CA SER A 230 3.08 -20.33 2.21
C SER A 230 3.41 -19.71 3.59
N PRO A 231 3.66 -20.53 4.63
CA PRO A 231 4.19 -20.04 5.88
C PRO A 231 5.68 -19.60 5.80
N ASN A 232 6.37 -19.94 4.71
CA ASN A 232 7.77 -19.54 4.48
C ASN A 232 7.93 -18.14 3.89
N LEU A 233 6.83 -17.42 3.67
CA LEU A 233 6.88 -16.04 3.19
C LEU A 233 7.37 -15.08 4.27
N HIS A 234 8.07 -14.03 3.83
CA HIS A 234 8.46 -12.94 4.72
C HIS A 234 7.25 -12.06 5.00
N ILE A 235 6.89 -11.96 6.27
CA ILE A 235 5.77 -11.12 6.72
C ILE A 235 6.32 -9.93 7.50
N SER A 236 5.98 -8.73 7.07
CA SER A 236 6.16 -7.50 7.85
C SER A 236 4.88 -7.23 8.63
N LEU A 237 4.85 -7.65 9.91
CA LEU A 237 3.72 -7.43 10.79
C LEU A 237 3.85 -6.09 11.48
N MET A 238 3.01 -5.14 11.08
CA MET A 238 3.12 -3.74 11.48
C MET A 238 2.14 -3.40 12.61
N SER A 239 2.63 -2.68 13.63
CA SER A 239 1.86 -2.14 14.75
C SER A 239 1.80 -0.61 14.75
N GLN A 240 2.28 0.01 13.68
CA GLN A 240 2.46 1.47 13.55
C GLN A 240 1.16 2.26 13.37
N TYR A 241 0.00 1.62 13.47
CA TYR A 241 -1.27 2.30 13.32
C TYR A 241 -1.41 3.46 14.30
N TYR A 242 -1.87 4.59 13.79
CA TYR A 242 -2.37 5.72 14.57
C TYR A 242 -3.63 6.29 13.90
N PRO A 243 -4.58 6.88 14.67
CA PRO A 243 -5.75 7.55 14.11
C PRO A 243 -5.33 8.72 13.21
N PRO A 244 -5.71 8.72 11.93
CA PRO A 244 -5.34 9.84 11.05
C PRO A 244 -6.24 11.06 11.29
N ASP A 245 -5.67 12.26 11.14
CA ASP A 245 -6.40 13.52 11.18
C ASP A 245 -7.07 13.85 9.83
N ASN A 246 -7.72 12.84 9.21
CA ASN A 246 -8.40 13.08 7.93
C ASN A 246 -9.89 13.43 8.13
N PRO A 247 -10.48 14.28 7.27
CA PRO A 247 -11.85 14.74 7.42
C PRO A 247 -12.90 13.62 7.42
N ALA A 248 -12.68 12.54 6.65
CA ALA A 248 -13.60 11.39 6.62
C ALA A 248 -13.57 10.62 7.94
N PHE A 249 -12.40 10.51 8.56
CA PHE A 249 -12.23 9.87 9.86
C PHE A 249 -12.82 10.72 10.99
N ILE A 250 -12.62 12.04 10.93
CA ILE A 250 -13.20 13.00 11.88
C ILE A 250 -14.74 13.01 11.78
N TYR A 251 -15.29 12.95 10.57
CA TYR A 251 -16.74 12.86 10.35
C TYR A 251 -17.34 11.58 10.94
N LEU A 252 -16.69 10.44 10.79
CA LEU A 252 -17.13 9.21 11.45
C LEU A 252 -17.13 9.37 12.97
N LYS A 253 -16.07 9.98 13.53
CA LYS A 253 -15.99 10.26 14.97
C LYS A 253 -17.17 11.09 15.46
N SER A 254 -17.58 12.15 14.76
CA SER A 254 -18.70 13.00 15.14
C SER A 254 -20.04 12.25 15.11
N LYS A 255 -20.25 11.33 14.17
CA LYS A 255 -21.48 10.50 14.12
C LYS A 255 -21.61 9.50 15.27
N PHE A 256 -20.49 9.00 15.79
CA PHE A 256 -20.49 8.12 16.96
C PHE A 256 -20.59 8.87 18.30
N SER A 257 -20.33 10.18 18.31
CA SER A 257 -20.40 11.03 19.51
C SER A 257 -21.74 11.77 19.72
N HIS A 258 -22.85 11.33 19.10
CA HIS A 258 -24.21 11.87 19.27
C HIS A 258 -24.42 13.36 18.89
N ASP A 259 -23.71 13.89 17.90
CA ASP A 259 -23.97 15.22 17.38
C ASP A 259 -24.48 15.16 15.93
N GLU A 260 -25.80 15.35 15.73
CA GLU A 260 -26.50 15.14 14.44
C GLU A 260 -26.39 16.30 13.44
N SER A 261 -25.50 17.27 13.64
CA SER A 261 -25.55 18.53 12.90
C SER A 261 -24.46 18.77 11.88
N GLN A 262 -24.15 17.83 10.97
CA GLN A 262 -23.41 18.19 9.75
C GLN A 262 -23.75 17.28 8.56
N GLU A 263 -24.56 17.81 7.64
CA GLU A 263 -24.74 17.28 6.27
C GLU A 263 -23.50 17.62 5.43
N GLY A 264 -22.88 16.64 4.75
CA GLY A 264 -21.91 17.01 3.74
C GLY A 264 -20.94 16.02 3.13
N TYR A 265 -20.98 14.71 3.40
CA TYR A 265 -20.12 13.76 2.69
C TYR A 265 -20.90 12.57 2.11
N PRO A 266 -21.10 12.51 0.75
CA PRO A 266 -21.90 11.47 0.09
C PRO A 266 -21.25 10.07 0.06
N LEU A 267 -20.05 9.88 0.61
CA LEU A 267 -19.22 8.68 0.39
C LEU A 267 -19.42 7.56 1.42
N LEU A 268 -20.20 7.80 2.47
CA LEU A 268 -20.42 6.79 3.52
C LEU A 268 -21.92 6.47 3.66
N ARG A 269 -22.53 5.91 2.61
CA ARG A 269 -23.67 5.02 2.84
C ARG A 269 -23.12 3.68 3.37
N VAL A 270 -22.69 3.66 4.62
CA VAL A 270 -22.54 2.42 5.37
C VAL A 270 -23.95 1.82 5.45
N ARG A 271 -24.22 0.76 4.70
CA ARG A 271 -25.42 -0.02 4.89
C ARG A 271 -25.36 -0.54 6.33
N ASN A 272 -26.26 -0.04 7.17
CA ASN A 272 -26.42 -0.46 8.55
C ASN A 272 -26.48 -1.99 8.67
N ARG A 273 -25.37 -2.61 8.95
CA ARG A 273 -25.32 -3.87 9.68
C ARG A 273 -24.77 -3.51 11.06
N THR A 274 -25.64 -3.54 12.04
CA THR A 274 -25.41 -3.09 13.42
C THR A 274 -24.27 -3.80 14.16
N SER A 275 -23.73 -4.90 13.62
CA SER A 275 -22.61 -5.64 14.19
C SER A 275 -21.22 -5.04 13.88
N ASP A 276 -21.07 -4.25 12.80
CA ASP A 276 -19.77 -3.70 12.38
C ASP A 276 -19.46 -2.37 13.06
N ILE A 277 -20.45 -1.77 13.74
CA ILE A 277 -20.34 -0.44 14.36
C ILE A 277 -19.75 -0.50 15.78
N GLU A 278 -19.89 -1.63 16.48
CA GLU A 278 -19.36 -1.78 17.84
C GLU A 278 -17.85 -1.67 17.96
N HIS A 279 -17.11 -1.83 16.84
CA HIS A 279 -15.64 -1.72 16.80
C HIS A 279 -15.13 -0.40 16.21
N GLY A 280 -16.01 0.49 15.75
CA GLY A 280 -15.62 1.79 15.17
C GLY A 280 -14.82 2.66 16.15
N ASP A 281 -15.16 2.62 17.44
CA ASP A 281 -14.44 3.36 18.48
C ASP A 281 -12.99 2.88 18.66
N SER A 282 -12.68 1.64 18.31
CA SER A 282 -11.32 1.08 18.42
C SER A 282 -10.32 1.77 17.50
N LEU A 283 -10.74 2.25 16.33
CA LEU A 283 -9.86 2.97 15.39
C LEU A 283 -9.39 4.34 15.91
N TYR A 284 -9.92 4.86 17.02
CA TYR A 284 -9.44 6.12 17.63
C TYR A 284 -8.26 5.92 18.59
N HIS A 285 -7.78 4.68 18.73
CA HIS A 285 -6.65 4.32 19.57
C HIS A 285 -5.53 3.71 18.74
N THR A 286 -4.33 3.64 19.29
CA THR A 286 -3.25 2.83 18.75
C THR A 286 -3.44 1.37 19.17
N VAL A 287 -2.83 0.45 18.43
CA VAL A 287 -2.85 -0.98 18.76
C VAL A 287 -2.29 -1.21 20.17
N THR A 288 -3.04 -1.91 21.01
CA THR A 288 -2.59 -2.26 22.35
C THR A 288 -1.58 -3.41 22.33
N ARG A 289 -0.72 -3.48 23.36
CA ARG A 289 0.20 -4.61 23.52
C ARG A 289 -0.50 -5.97 23.59
N LYS A 290 -1.72 -6.01 24.15
CA LYS A 290 -2.52 -7.24 24.26
C LYS A 290 -2.98 -7.72 22.88
N GLU A 291 -3.54 -6.82 22.08
CA GLU A 291 -3.97 -7.11 20.72
C GLU A 291 -2.81 -7.58 19.85
N TYR A 292 -1.69 -6.84 19.85
CA TYR A 292 -0.53 -7.19 19.05
C TYR A 292 0.09 -8.53 19.46
N LYS A 293 0.15 -8.83 20.77
CA LYS A 293 0.60 -10.14 21.27
C LYS A 293 -0.30 -11.28 20.80
N ALA A 294 -1.61 -11.08 20.72
CA ALA A 294 -2.54 -12.10 20.21
C ALA A 294 -2.25 -12.42 18.74
N VAL A 295 -2.00 -11.38 17.91
CA VAL A 295 -1.65 -11.57 16.49
C VAL A 295 -0.28 -12.23 16.35
N ILE A 296 0.73 -11.83 17.15
CA ILE A 296 2.05 -12.49 17.18
C ILE A 296 1.94 -13.97 17.58
N GLY A 297 1.09 -14.29 18.56
CA GLY A 297 0.83 -15.68 18.93
C GLY A 297 0.31 -16.51 17.76
N SER A 298 -0.63 -15.95 16.99
CA SER A 298 -1.15 -16.58 15.79
C SER A 298 -0.10 -16.68 14.68
N PHE A 299 0.75 -15.67 14.50
CA PHE A 299 1.86 -15.71 13.56
C PHE A 299 2.74 -16.95 13.77
N TYR A 300 3.20 -17.18 14.99
CA TYR A 300 4.02 -18.36 15.30
C TYR A 300 3.24 -19.68 15.23
N SER A 301 1.99 -19.71 15.72
CA SER A 301 1.17 -20.93 15.69
C SER A 301 0.81 -21.38 14.28
N LEU A 302 0.77 -20.48 13.30
CA LEU A 302 0.54 -20.75 11.89
C LEU A 302 1.83 -21.11 11.12
N GLY A 303 2.97 -21.21 11.83
CA GLY A 303 4.24 -21.68 11.26
C GLY A 303 5.09 -20.60 10.60
N PHE A 304 4.75 -19.32 10.73
CA PHE A 304 5.60 -18.25 10.21
C PHE A 304 6.86 -18.11 11.06
N THR A 305 8.01 -18.04 10.38
CA THR A 305 9.34 -17.89 11.00
C THR A 305 10.17 -16.80 10.34
N GLN A 306 9.68 -16.24 9.22
CA GLN A 306 10.39 -15.25 8.42
C GLN A 306 9.67 -13.89 8.48
N GLY A 307 10.44 -12.81 8.60
CA GLY A 307 9.89 -11.46 8.51
C GLY A 307 10.25 -10.57 9.71
N TRP A 308 9.46 -9.53 9.91
CA TRP A 308 9.72 -8.49 10.90
C TRP A 308 8.45 -8.22 11.73
N LEU A 309 8.65 -8.16 13.04
CA LEU A 309 7.63 -7.78 14.01
C LEU A 309 7.96 -6.37 14.50
N GLN A 310 7.10 -5.40 14.22
CA GLN A 310 7.31 -4.03 14.67
C GLN A 310 7.08 -3.91 16.19
N ASP A 311 7.85 -3.01 16.85
CA ASP A 311 7.56 -2.63 18.23
C ASP A 311 6.25 -1.83 18.28
N PRO A 312 5.32 -2.11 19.20
CA PRO A 312 4.06 -1.35 19.37
C PRO A 312 4.24 0.16 19.59
N ILE A 313 5.43 0.62 19.99
CA ILE A 313 5.73 2.05 20.19
C ILE A 313 6.15 2.73 18.88
N SER A 314 6.41 1.97 17.82
CA SER A 314 6.98 2.46 16.55
C SER A 314 6.10 3.45 15.81
N HIS A 315 4.78 3.50 16.07
CA HIS A 315 3.84 4.44 15.42
C HIS A 315 4.30 5.90 15.44
N LYS A 316 5.10 6.30 16.45
CA LYS A 316 5.63 7.67 16.56
C LYS A 316 6.65 7.99 15.47
N ASN A 317 7.26 6.99 14.86
CA ASN A 317 8.35 7.11 13.90
C ASN A 317 7.86 7.10 12.44
N TYR A 318 6.61 6.73 12.19
CA TYR A 318 6.06 6.46 10.85
C TYR A 318 4.88 7.38 10.51
N ARG A 319 5.00 8.68 10.88
CA ARG A 319 4.00 9.71 10.55
C ARG A 319 4.55 10.58 9.43
N PRO A 320 4.12 10.38 8.17
CA PRO A 320 4.53 11.27 7.09
C PRO A 320 3.88 12.64 7.25
N ASP A 321 4.57 13.67 6.74
CA ASP A 321 4.07 15.04 6.64
C ASP A 321 4.30 15.51 5.19
N PHE A 322 3.30 15.32 4.35
CA PHE A 322 3.39 15.65 2.91
C PHE A 322 3.35 17.16 2.61
N SER A 323 3.30 18.02 3.62
CA SER A 323 3.52 19.46 3.46
C SER A 323 5.00 19.82 3.33
N LYS A 324 5.91 18.86 3.61
CA LYS A 324 7.37 19.03 3.55
C LYS A 324 7.95 18.47 2.26
N ASP A 325 9.07 19.00 1.82
CA ASP A 325 9.84 18.48 0.67
C ASP A 325 10.24 17.00 0.87
N ASN A 326 10.58 16.62 2.11
CA ASN A 326 10.75 15.23 2.50
C ASN A 326 9.72 14.87 3.59
N PRO A 327 8.62 14.20 3.23
CA PRO A 327 7.54 13.83 4.16
C PRO A 327 8.01 12.96 5.34
N PHE A 328 9.12 12.27 5.21
CA PHE A 328 9.70 11.38 6.22
C PHE A 328 10.98 11.92 6.85
N GLY A 329 11.36 13.16 6.52
CA GLY A 329 12.49 13.85 7.10
C GLY A 329 12.25 14.15 8.60
N ARG A 330 13.22 13.81 9.43
CA ARG A 330 13.28 14.19 10.84
C ARG A 330 14.09 15.44 11.00
#